data_ff351868fac71def5220bc81defa5878
#
_entry.id   ff351868fac71def5220bc81defa5878
#
_cell.length_a   1.000
_cell.length_b   1.000
_cell.length_c   1.000
_cell.angle_alpha   90.00
_cell.angle_beta   90.00
_cell.angle_gamma   90.00
#
_symmetry.space_group_name_H-M   'P 1'
#
loop_
_entity.id
_entity.type
_entity.pdbx_description
1 polymer ?
#
loop_
_entity_poly.entity_id
_entity_poly.type
_entity_poly.pdbx_seq_one_letter_code
_entity_poly.pdbx_strand_id
1 'polypeptide(L)'
;MSENTNYKQALYTLVTVFFFWGFIAASNGVFIPFCKTYFSLDQFQSQLIDFAFYGAYYIGALLLFIFSSVRNMDIMNSWGFKSSIVKGLLLSALGACAMIIAVNGAAPGDSSAFNYILGALFIVGLGFSLQQTAANPFAISLGSPEKGSPVSYTHLTLPTSVPV
;
A
#
# COMPACT_ATOMS: atom_id res chain seq x y z
N MET A 1 23.95 -15.95 17.72
CA MET A 1 23.97 -16.26 16.27
C MET A 1 22.58 -16.40 15.64
N SER A 2 21.56 -16.87 16.36
CA SER A 2 20.18 -17.03 15.83
C SER A 2 19.42 -15.73 15.60
N GLU A 3 19.65 -14.70 16.39
CA GLU A 3 18.98 -13.40 16.27
C GLU A 3 19.31 -12.64 14.97
N ASN A 4 20.58 -12.68 14.56
CA ASN A 4 21.05 -12.06 13.32
C ASN A 4 20.50 -12.73 12.04
N THR A 5 20.17 -14.02 12.11
CA THR A 5 19.62 -14.78 10.98
C THR A 5 18.15 -14.44 10.77
N ASN A 6 17.37 -14.34 11.84
CA ASN A 6 15.96 -13.94 11.79
C ASN A 6 15.76 -12.51 11.28
N TYR A 7 16.66 -11.61 11.64
CA TYR A 7 16.68 -10.24 11.18
C TYR A 7 16.88 -10.13 9.66
N LYS A 8 17.90 -10.80 9.12
CA LYS A 8 18.16 -10.79 7.67
C LYS A 8 17.00 -11.38 6.87
N GLN A 9 16.40 -12.47 7.34
CA GLN A 9 15.26 -13.08 6.68
C GLN A 9 14.04 -12.14 6.66
N ALA A 10 13.75 -11.47 7.76
CA ALA A 10 12.66 -10.50 7.84
C ALA A 10 12.90 -9.32 6.88
N LEU A 11 14.13 -8.83 6.79
CA LEU A 11 14.49 -7.75 5.88
C LEU A 11 14.35 -8.16 4.41
N TYR A 12 14.84 -9.34 4.02
CA TYR A 12 14.69 -9.85 2.65
C TYR A 12 13.22 -10.04 2.27
N THR A 13 12.40 -10.58 3.18
CA THR A 13 10.95 -10.70 2.95
C THR A 13 10.32 -9.34 2.73
N LEU A 14 10.69 -8.35 3.54
CA LEU A 14 10.15 -7.00 3.40
C LEU A 14 10.56 -6.34 2.08
N VAL A 15 11.83 -6.45 1.69
CA VAL A 15 12.34 -5.94 0.41
C VAL A 15 11.59 -6.58 -0.76
N THR A 16 11.29 -7.87 -0.68
CA THR A 16 10.48 -8.57 -1.69
C THR A 16 9.06 -7.97 -1.77
N VAL A 17 8.44 -7.69 -0.64
CA VAL A 17 7.11 -7.02 -0.60
C VAL A 17 7.18 -5.63 -1.24
N PHE A 18 8.18 -4.83 -0.91
CA PHE A 18 8.37 -3.50 -1.51
C PHE A 18 8.61 -3.57 -3.03
N PHE A 19 9.37 -4.58 -3.48
CA PHE A 19 9.57 -4.82 -4.90
C PHE A 19 8.24 -5.06 -5.62
N PHE A 20 7.39 -5.96 -5.09
CA PHE A 20 6.09 -6.22 -5.68
C PHE A 20 5.16 -5.00 -5.65
N TRP A 21 5.22 -4.17 -4.63
CA TRP A 21 4.46 -2.91 -4.61
C TRP A 21 4.88 -1.96 -5.73
N GLY A 22 6.19 -1.78 -5.91
CA GLY A 22 6.71 -0.98 -7.03
C GLY A 22 6.30 -1.55 -8.39
N PHE A 23 6.34 -2.88 -8.54
CA PHE A 23 5.92 -3.57 -9.74
C PHE A 23 4.43 -3.34 -10.06
N ILE A 24 3.55 -3.48 -9.05
CA ILE A 24 2.10 -3.25 -9.22
C ILE A 24 1.83 -1.77 -9.57
N ALA A 25 2.48 -0.84 -8.88
CA ALA A 25 2.34 0.58 -9.19
C ALA A 25 2.78 0.92 -10.62
N ALA A 26 3.90 0.36 -11.07
CA ALA A 26 4.40 0.55 -12.44
C ALA A 26 3.48 -0.09 -13.49
N SER A 27 2.79 -1.18 -13.15
CA SER A 27 1.86 -1.89 -14.05
C SER A 27 0.66 -1.03 -14.46
N ASN A 28 0.28 -0.03 -13.66
CA ASN A 28 -0.80 0.90 -14.01
C ASN A 28 -0.50 1.67 -15.31
N GLY A 29 0.77 1.94 -15.60
CA GLY A 29 1.19 2.58 -16.85
C GLY A 29 0.81 1.79 -18.12
N VAL A 30 0.66 0.47 -18.01
CA VAL A 30 0.21 -0.41 -19.09
C VAL A 30 -1.30 -0.70 -18.98
N PHE A 31 -1.79 -0.88 -17.76
CA PHE A 31 -3.17 -1.25 -17.50
C PHE A 31 -4.17 -0.15 -17.88
N ILE A 32 -3.86 1.10 -17.60
CA ILE A 32 -4.74 2.24 -17.90
C ILE A 32 -4.97 2.42 -19.42
N PRO A 33 -3.93 2.49 -20.29
CA PRO A 33 -4.12 2.55 -21.73
C PRO A 33 -4.87 1.34 -22.28
N PHE A 34 -4.63 0.14 -21.76
CA PHE A 34 -5.35 -1.05 -22.15
C PHE A 34 -6.85 -0.93 -21.83
N CYS A 35 -7.22 -0.58 -20.60
CA CYS A 35 -8.61 -0.39 -20.22
C CYS A 35 -9.27 0.73 -21.03
N LYS A 36 -8.57 1.83 -21.27
CA LYS A 36 -9.05 2.94 -22.08
C LYS A 36 -9.47 2.48 -23.48
N THR A 37 -8.66 1.67 -24.13
CA THR A 37 -8.95 1.14 -25.45
C THR A 37 -10.05 0.07 -25.40
N TYR A 38 -9.96 -0.86 -24.47
CA TYR A 38 -10.88 -2.00 -24.39
C TYR A 38 -12.31 -1.60 -24.04
N PHE A 39 -12.48 -0.68 -23.11
CA PHE A 39 -13.79 -0.17 -22.67
C PHE A 39 -14.21 1.12 -23.37
N SER A 40 -13.43 1.60 -24.35
CA SER A 40 -13.70 2.88 -25.08
C SER A 40 -13.88 4.06 -24.12
N LEU A 41 -13.02 4.14 -23.08
CA LEU A 41 -13.11 5.17 -22.04
C LEU A 41 -12.62 6.52 -22.54
N ASP A 42 -13.23 7.59 -22.04
CA ASP A 42 -12.67 8.92 -22.17
C ASP A 42 -11.43 9.14 -21.27
N GLN A 43 -10.82 10.32 -21.35
CA GLN A 43 -9.62 10.62 -20.57
C GLN A 43 -9.90 10.65 -19.06
N PHE A 44 -11.04 11.19 -18.66
CA PHE A 44 -11.44 11.26 -17.25
C PHE A 44 -11.70 9.86 -16.69
N GLN A 45 -12.50 9.05 -17.39
CA GLN A 45 -12.80 7.69 -17.00
C GLN A 45 -11.54 6.83 -16.84
N SER A 46 -10.57 6.97 -17.76
CA SER A 46 -9.33 6.21 -17.66
C SER A 46 -8.50 6.58 -16.42
N GLN A 47 -8.55 7.84 -15.97
CA GLN A 47 -7.87 8.28 -14.74
C GLN A 47 -8.58 7.79 -13.45
N LEU A 48 -9.85 7.39 -13.52
CA LEU A 48 -10.55 6.80 -12.38
C LEU A 48 -9.87 5.51 -11.90
N ILE A 49 -9.10 4.83 -12.73
CA ILE A 49 -8.31 3.64 -12.36
C ILE A 49 -7.29 4.01 -11.28
N ASP A 50 -6.46 5.02 -11.54
CA ASP A 50 -5.51 5.52 -10.54
C ASP A 50 -6.22 6.11 -9.32
N PHE A 51 -7.28 6.86 -9.55
CA PHE A 51 -8.06 7.47 -8.47
C PHE A 51 -8.71 6.42 -7.57
N ALA A 52 -9.23 5.33 -8.11
CA ALA A 52 -9.80 4.24 -7.33
C ALA A 52 -8.73 3.59 -6.43
N PHE A 53 -7.54 3.31 -6.97
CA PHE A 53 -6.46 2.68 -6.23
C PHE A 53 -5.84 3.62 -5.20
N TYR A 54 -5.32 4.78 -5.63
CA TYR A 54 -4.63 5.73 -4.73
C TYR A 54 -5.59 6.46 -3.79
N GLY A 55 -6.84 6.71 -4.24
CA GLY A 55 -7.90 7.26 -3.39
C GLY A 55 -8.26 6.30 -2.25
N ALA A 56 -8.42 5.01 -2.55
CA ALA A 56 -8.65 3.99 -1.53
C ALA A 56 -7.47 3.87 -0.58
N TYR A 57 -6.25 3.92 -1.10
CA TYR A 57 -5.03 3.93 -0.29
C TYR A 57 -5.03 5.11 0.70
N TYR A 58 -5.33 6.32 0.22
CA TYR A 58 -5.42 7.51 1.07
C TYR A 58 -6.54 7.40 2.11
N ILE A 59 -7.74 7.00 1.69
CA ILE A 59 -8.90 6.83 2.58
C ILE A 59 -8.59 5.78 3.64
N GLY A 60 -7.98 4.66 3.27
CA GLY A 60 -7.59 3.60 4.20
C GLY A 60 -6.59 4.09 5.24
N ALA A 61 -5.56 4.82 4.84
CA ALA A 61 -4.58 5.41 5.75
C ALA A 61 -5.24 6.43 6.70
N LEU A 62 -6.12 7.27 6.18
CA LEU A 62 -6.87 8.25 6.96
C LEU A 62 -7.78 7.59 7.99
N LEU A 63 -8.51 6.53 7.60
CA LEU A 63 -9.36 5.77 8.51
C LEU A 63 -8.56 5.10 9.62
N LEU A 64 -7.41 4.50 9.32
CA LEU A 64 -6.52 3.92 10.31
C LEU A 64 -6.01 5.00 11.29
N PHE A 65 -5.64 6.17 10.78
CA PHE A 65 -5.19 7.29 11.62
C PHE A 65 -6.32 7.81 12.53
N ILE A 66 -7.51 8.06 11.99
CA ILE A 66 -8.66 8.53 12.77
C ILE A 66 -9.02 7.51 13.85
N PHE A 67 -9.09 6.22 13.48
CA PHE A 67 -9.44 5.16 14.42
C PHE A 67 -8.41 5.02 15.55
N SER A 68 -7.12 5.14 15.23
CA SER A 68 -6.03 5.14 16.21
C SER A 68 -6.15 6.35 17.16
N SER A 69 -6.40 7.52 16.59
CA SER A 69 -6.51 8.78 17.33
C SER A 69 -7.71 8.79 18.27
N VAL A 70 -8.89 8.37 17.79
CA VAL A 70 -10.14 8.36 18.59
C VAL A 70 -10.04 7.34 19.75
N ARG A 71 -9.40 6.22 19.54
CA ARG A 71 -9.25 5.19 20.56
C ARG A 71 -8.03 5.38 21.47
N ASN A 72 -7.20 6.38 21.23
CA ASN A 72 -5.92 6.58 21.91
C ASN A 72 -5.09 5.28 21.97
N MET A 73 -5.19 4.45 20.93
CA MET A 73 -4.51 3.16 20.82
C MET A 73 -3.74 3.14 19.51
N ASP A 74 -2.47 2.81 19.58
CA ASP A 74 -1.71 2.48 18.38
C ASP A 74 -2.16 1.12 17.85
N ILE A 75 -2.94 1.15 16.75
CA ILE A 75 -3.48 -0.05 16.11
C ILE A 75 -2.35 -0.99 15.68
N MET A 76 -1.23 -0.43 15.20
CA MET A 76 -0.09 -1.23 14.75
C MET A 76 0.58 -1.95 15.91
N ASN A 77 0.68 -1.33 17.08
CA ASN A 77 1.18 -1.96 18.29
C ASN A 77 0.20 -3.02 18.84
N SER A 78 -1.12 -2.77 18.76
CA SER A 78 -2.11 -3.71 19.27
C SER A 78 -2.28 -4.96 18.38
N TRP A 79 -2.22 -4.78 17.06
CA TRP A 79 -2.35 -5.87 16.10
C TRP A 79 -1.02 -6.56 15.78
N GLY A 80 0.08 -5.84 15.97
CA GLY A 80 1.43 -6.22 15.54
C GLY A 80 1.67 -6.02 14.04
N PHE A 81 2.86 -5.59 13.70
CA PHE A 81 3.23 -5.26 12.31
C PHE A 81 3.03 -6.43 11.34
N LYS A 82 3.50 -7.63 11.71
CA LYS A 82 3.37 -8.83 10.86
C LYS A 82 1.92 -9.19 10.59
N SER A 83 1.07 -9.19 11.63
CA SER A 83 -0.35 -9.49 11.51
C SER A 83 -1.09 -8.46 10.65
N SER A 84 -0.74 -7.19 10.77
CA SER A 84 -1.33 -6.11 9.97
C SER A 84 -0.95 -6.24 8.49
N ILE A 85 0.30 -6.58 8.18
CA ILE A 85 0.75 -6.85 6.81
C ILE A 85 -0.02 -8.05 6.22
N VAL A 86 -0.17 -9.15 6.97
CA VAL A 86 -0.92 -10.33 6.51
C VAL A 86 -2.39 -10.00 6.25
N LYS A 87 -3.04 -9.25 7.14
CA LYS A 87 -4.44 -8.81 6.95
C LYS A 87 -4.58 -7.93 5.71
N GLY A 88 -3.63 -7.02 5.48
CA GLY A 88 -3.60 -6.19 4.28
C GLY A 88 -3.41 -7.02 3.00
N LEU A 89 -2.53 -8.03 3.04
CA LEU A 89 -2.33 -8.96 1.92
C LEU A 89 -3.60 -9.77 1.62
N LEU A 90 -4.28 -10.28 2.65
CA LEU A 90 -5.55 -10.99 2.47
C LEU A 90 -6.62 -10.09 1.85
N LEU A 91 -6.73 -8.85 2.30
CA LEU A 91 -7.67 -7.88 1.73
C LEU A 91 -7.33 -7.57 0.27
N SER A 92 -6.05 -7.38 -0.05
CA SER A 92 -5.62 -7.18 -1.45
C SER A 92 -5.87 -8.42 -2.31
N ALA A 93 -5.69 -9.62 -1.76
CA ALA A 93 -6.00 -10.88 -2.47
C ALA A 93 -7.51 -11.01 -2.76
N LEU A 94 -8.38 -10.62 -1.84
CA LEU A 94 -9.82 -10.54 -2.09
C LEU A 94 -10.16 -9.57 -3.23
N GLY A 95 -9.54 -8.39 -3.24
CA GLY A 95 -9.66 -7.44 -4.34
C GLY A 95 -9.16 -8.01 -5.68
N ALA A 96 -8.04 -8.73 -5.68
CA ALA A 96 -7.53 -9.39 -6.87
C ALA A 96 -8.48 -10.49 -7.38
N CYS A 97 -9.09 -11.29 -6.50
CA CYS A 97 -10.12 -12.26 -6.87
C CYS A 97 -11.36 -11.57 -7.48
N ALA A 98 -11.82 -10.46 -6.88
CA ALA A 98 -12.91 -9.67 -7.43
C ALA A 98 -12.55 -9.11 -8.82
N MET A 99 -11.29 -8.68 -9.03
CA MET A 99 -10.80 -8.24 -10.33
C MET A 99 -10.87 -9.34 -11.38
N ILE A 100 -10.44 -10.56 -11.06
CA ILE A 100 -10.50 -11.71 -11.97
C ILE A 100 -11.96 -11.99 -12.39
N ILE A 101 -12.88 -11.94 -11.43
CA ILE A 101 -14.31 -12.14 -11.72
C ILE A 101 -14.85 -11.03 -12.62
N ALA A 102 -14.51 -9.78 -12.35
CA ALA A 102 -14.93 -8.62 -13.14
C ALA A 102 -14.43 -8.70 -14.60
N VAL A 103 -13.16 -9.08 -14.78
CA VAL A 103 -12.56 -9.18 -16.12
C VAL A 103 -13.11 -10.37 -16.92
N ASN A 104 -13.34 -11.52 -16.28
CA ASN A 104 -13.86 -12.71 -16.97
C ASN A 104 -15.28 -12.51 -17.53
N GLY A 105 -16.07 -11.59 -16.94
CA GLY A 105 -17.40 -11.25 -17.43
C GLY A 105 -17.44 -10.05 -18.37
N ALA A 106 -16.31 -9.38 -18.61
CA ALA A 106 -16.26 -8.11 -19.31
C ALA A 106 -16.32 -8.27 -20.83
N ALA A 107 -17.23 -7.55 -21.47
CA ALA A 107 -17.23 -7.34 -22.93
C ALA A 107 -16.58 -5.99 -23.29
N PRO A 108 -16.05 -5.85 -24.53
CA PRO A 108 -15.55 -4.56 -25.00
C PRO A 108 -16.64 -3.47 -24.94
N GLY A 109 -16.32 -2.33 -24.34
CA GLY A 109 -17.25 -1.22 -24.16
C GLY A 109 -18.24 -1.37 -23.00
N ASP A 110 -18.16 -2.43 -22.19
CA ASP A 110 -19.05 -2.64 -21.05
C ASP A 110 -18.67 -1.76 -19.86
N SER A 111 -19.43 -0.67 -19.69
CA SER A 111 -19.25 0.26 -18.57
C SER A 111 -19.56 -0.37 -17.20
N SER A 112 -20.43 -1.40 -17.15
CA SER A 112 -20.75 -2.10 -15.90
C SER A 112 -19.55 -2.89 -15.42
N ALA A 113 -18.89 -3.65 -16.31
CA ALA A 113 -17.69 -4.39 -16.00
C ALA A 113 -16.54 -3.44 -15.54
N PHE A 114 -16.42 -2.28 -16.18
CA PHE A 114 -15.47 -1.27 -15.78
C PHE A 114 -15.69 -0.78 -14.34
N ASN A 115 -16.94 -0.53 -13.92
CA ASN A 115 -17.26 -0.14 -12.55
C ASN A 115 -16.91 -1.23 -11.53
N TYR A 116 -17.09 -2.51 -11.85
CA TYR A 116 -16.63 -3.61 -10.99
C TYR A 116 -15.12 -3.67 -10.88
N ILE A 117 -14.39 -3.38 -11.96
CA ILE A 117 -12.92 -3.26 -11.96
C ILE A 117 -12.47 -2.14 -11.03
N LEU A 118 -13.11 -0.96 -11.08
CA LEU A 118 -12.82 0.15 -10.17
C LEU A 118 -13.07 -0.24 -8.70
N GLY A 119 -14.18 -0.92 -8.42
CA GLY A 119 -14.48 -1.44 -7.08
C GLY A 119 -13.44 -2.43 -6.58
N ALA A 120 -12.99 -3.34 -7.44
CA ALA A 120 -11.93 -4.30 -7.11
C ALA A 120 -10.59 -3.59 -6.83
N LEU A 121 -10.21 -2.61 -7.64
CA LEU A 121 -9.02 -1.78 -7.40
C LEU A 121 -9.11 -1.00 -6.09
N PHE A 122 -10.28 -0.51 -5.74
CA PHE A 122 -10.52 0.16 -4.46
C PHE A 122 -10.24 -0.77 -3.29
N ILE A 123 -10.73 -2.02 -3.34
CA ILE A 123 -10.46 -3.03 -2.30
C ILE A 123 -8.95 -3.33 -2.21
N VAL A 124 -8.26 -3.47 -3.35
CA VAL A 124 -6.80 -3.66 -3.39
C VAL A 124 -6.09 -2.48 -2.74
N GLY A 125 -6.49 -1.24 -3.06
CA GLY A 125 -5.91 -0.02 -2.49
C GLY A 125 -6.07 0.08 -0.98
N LEU A 126 -7.22 -0.32 -0.42
CA LEU A 126 -7.43 -0.42 1.03
C LEU A 126 -6.47 -1.44 1.67
N GLY A 127 -6.27 -2.60 1.04
CA GLY A 127 -5.32 -3.60 1.50
C GLY A 127 -3.88 -3.08 1.49
N PHE A 128 -3.49 -2.35 0.45
CA PHE A 128 -2.19 -1.69 0.36
C PHE A 128 -1.98 -0.64 1.46
N SER A 129 -3.01 0.14 1.78
CA SER A 129 -2.95 1.11 2.86
C SER A 129 -2.55 0.45 4.19
N LEU A 130 -3.22 -0.65 4.56
CA LEU A 130 -2.92 -1.39 5.78
C LEU A 130 -1.51 -2.00 5.76
N GLN A 131 -1.11 -2.56 4.62
CA GLN A 131 0.24 -3.12 4.45
C GLN A 131 1.32 -2.06 4.64
N GLN A 132 1.22 -0.92 3.97
CA GLN A 132 2.25 0.13 4.03
C GLN A 132 2.31 0.82 5.39
N THR A 133 1.16 1.06 6.02
CA THR A 133 1.10 1.63 7.37
C THR A 133 1.83 0.74 8.39
N ALA A 134 1.82 -0.59 8.19
CA ALA A 134 2.52 -1.52 9.06
C ALA A 134 3.97 -1.79 8.62
N ALA A 135 4.22 -1.92 7.32
CA ALA A 135 5.52 -2.35 6.79
C ALA A 135 6.61 -1.26 6.90
N ASN A 136 6.25 0.02 6.72
CA ASN A 136 7.20 1.10 6.80
C ASN A 136 7.84 1.24 8.21
N PRO A 137 7.07 1.37 9.31
CA PRO A 137 7.67 1.39 10.65
C PRO A 137 8.33 0.04 11.02
N PHE A 138 7.81 -1.08 10.52
CA PHE A 138 8.47 -2.37 10.72
C PHE A 138 9.84 -2.43 10.05
N ALA A 139 9.99 -1.92 8.83
CA ALA A 139 11.28 -1.82 8.15
C ALA A 139 12.28 -0.96 8.95
N ILE A 140 11.81 0.17 9.49
CA ILE A 140 12.64 1.06 10.33
C ILE A 140 13.06 0.33 11.61
N SER A 141 12.16 -0.41 12.27
CA SER A 141 12.46 -1.16 13.48
C SER A 141 13.43 -2.32 13.28
N LEU A 142 13.52 -2.84 12.05
CA LEU A 142 14.51 -3.83 11.65
C LEU A 142 15.88 -3.20 11.33
N GLY A 143 15.98 -1.88 11.13
CA GLY A 143 17.24 -1.18 10.93
C GLY A 143 18.07 -1.14 12.22
N SER A 144 19.39 -1.40 12.16
CA SER A 144 20.22 -1.15 13.34
C SER A 144 20.17 0.34 13.69
N PRO A 145 20.21 0.74 14.98
CA PRO A 145 20.21 2.14 15.40
C PRO A 145 21.26 3.01 14.70
N GLU A 146 22.38 2.40 14.30
CA GLU A 146 23.48 3.07 13.56
C GLU A 146 23.23 3.21 12.05
N LYS A 147 22.29 2.43 11.47
CA LYS A 147 21.94 2.42 10.05
C LYS A 147 20.50 2.79 9.77
N GLY A 148 19.71 2.96 10.83
CA GLY A 148 18.34 3.40 10.78
C GLY A 148 18.25 4.85 10.37
N SER A 149 18.18 5.05 9.09
CA SER A 149 17.82 6.29 8.40
C SER A 149 18.63 7.54 8.77
N PRO A 150 19.74 7.81 8.07
CA PRO A 150 20.35 9.15 8.11
C PRO A 150 19.35 10.26 7.74
N VAL A 151 18.27 9.93 7.04
CA VAL A 151 17.22 10.87 6.63
C VAL A 151 16.34 11.33 7.80
N SER A 152 16.02 10.46 8.78
CA SER A 152 15.24 10.88 9.96
C SER A 152 16.04 11.76 10.91
N TYR A 153 17.34 11.57 11.00
CA TYR A 153 18.18 12.36 11.91
C TYR A 153 18.60 13.71 11.35
N THR A 154 18.71 13.86 10.03
CA THR A 154 19.06 15.15 9.40
C THR A 154 17.96 16.19 9.51
N HIS A 155 16.69 15.78 9.73
CA HIS A 155 15.59 16.72 9.95
C HIS A 155 15.31 17.02 11.43
N LEU A 156 15.87 16.24 12.37
CA LEU A 156 15.66 16.42 13.81
C LEU A 156 16.84 17.09 14.51
N THR A 157 17.99 17.19 13.88
CA THR A 157 19.12 17.97 14.39
C THR A 157 19.26 19.28 13.63
N LEU A 158 18.27 20.16 13.77
CA LEU A 158 18.57 21.58 13.65
C LEU A 158 19.48 21.94 14.84
N PRO A 159 20.69 22.48 14.61
CA PRO A 159 21.55 22.88 15.70
C PRO A 159 20.91 24.07 16.42
N THR A 160 20.28 23.83 17.55
CA THR A 160 20.00 24.86 18.54
C THR A 160 21.25 25.10 19.37
N SER A 161 22.34 25.42 18.73
CA SER A 161 23.49 26.01 19.39
C SER A 161 23.49 27.51 19.07
N VAL A 162 22.71 28.27 19.80
CA VAL A 162 23.01 29.68 20.02
C VAL A 162 24.02 29.68 21.15
N PRO A 163 25.29 30.04 20.93
CA PRO A 163 26.19 30.31 22.03
C PRO A 163 25.83 31.66 22.67
N VAL A 164 25.63 31.66 23.98
CA VAL A 164 25.59 32.85 24.82
C VAL A 164 27.02 33.33 24.99
#